data_c93cbb9830a6e76a527b46f32b409711
#
_entry.id   c93cbb9830a6e76a527b46f32b409711
#
_cell.length_a   1.000
_cell.length_b   1.000
_cell.length_c   1.000
_cell.angle_alpha   90.00
_cell.angle_beta   90.00
_cell.angle_gamma   90.00
#
_symmetry.space_group_name_H-M   'P 1'
#
loop_
_entity.id
_entity.type
_entity.pdbx_description
1 polymer ?
#
loop_
_entity_poly.entity_id
_entity_poly.type
_entity_poly.pdbx_seq_one_letter_code
_entity_poly.pdbx_strand_id
1 'polypeptide(L)' 'MIYKITVEGCVDPGWSDWFGELELAQAAGVDGSPVTVLTGRLPDQAALRGILTRLWDLNLTLISVTRKPNP' A
#
# COMPACT_ATOMS: atom_id res chain seq x y z
N MET A 1 3.73 -9.91 10.02
CA MET A 1 2.43 -9.21 10.16
C MET A 1 1.91 -8.84 8.79
N ILE A 2 0.61 -8.79 8.65
CA ILE A 2 -0.03 -8.40 7.39
C ILE A 2 -0.44 -6.94 7.49
N TYR A 3 -0.05 -6.15 6.49
CA TYR A 3 -0.41 -4.74 6.40
C TYR A 3 -1.26 -4.50 5.18
N LYS A 4 -2.21 -3.59 5.34
CA LYS A 4 -3.04 -3.08 4.25
C LYS A 4 -2.85 -1.57 4.20
N ILE A 5 -2.34 -1.10 3.07
CA ILE A 5 -2.03 0.31 2.87
C ILE A 5 -2.91 0.81 1.73
N THR A 6 -3.64 1.90 1.98
CA THR A 6 -4.51 2.49 0.96
C THR A 6 -4.00 3.87 0.60
N VAL A 7 -3.84 4.13 -0.69
CA VAL A 7 -3.40 5.42 -1.21
C VAL A 7 -4.36 5.91 -2.27
N GLU A 8 -4.45 7.23 -2.46
CA GLU A 8 -5.27 7.83 -3.50
C GLU A 8 -4.68 7.57 -4.88
N GLY A 9 -5.57 7.40 -5.85
CA GLY A 9 -5.19 7.28 -7.24
C GLY A 9 -4.91 5.85 -7.67
N CYS A 10 -4.50 5.71 -8.92
CA CYS A 10 -4.17 4.41 -9.50
C CYS A 10 -2.65 4.29 -9.61
N VAL A 11 -2.11 3.30 -8.95
CA VAL A 11 -0.69 2.97 -9.07
C VAL A 11 -0.56 1.92 -10.18
N ASP A 12 0.33 2.16 -11.12
CA ASP A 12 0.56 1.22 -12.20
C ASP A 12 1.01 -0.13 -11.63
N PRO A 13 0.39 -1.25 -12.02
CA PRO A 13 0.84 -2.57 -11.57
C PRO A 13 2.31 -2.87 -11.87
N GLY A 14 2.91 -2.19 -12.83
CA GLY A 14 4.34 -2.31 -13.11
C GLY A 14 5.23 -1.91 -11.93
N TRP A 15 4.69 -1.16 -10.96
CA TRP A 15 5.43 -0.78 -9.76
C TRP A 15 5.43 -1.85 -8.69
N SER A 16 4.74 -2.99 -8.90
CA SER A 16 4.61 -4.02 -7.88
C SER A 16 5.97 -4.53 -7.40
N ASP A 17 6.93 -4.71 -8.30
CA ASP A 17 8.27 -5.17 -7.92
C ASP A 17 8.99 -4.18 -7.01
N TRP A 18 8.66 -2.91 -7.14
CA TRP A 18 9.28 -1.86 -6.34
C TRP A 18 8.81 -1.89 -4.89
N PHE A 19 7.61 -2.43 -4.66
CA PHE A 19 7.04 -2.53 -3.32
C PHE A 19 7.28 -3.90 -2.68
N GLY A 20 8.12 -4.73 -3.30
CA GLY A 20 8.48 -6.03 -2.77
C GLY A 20 7.34 -7.04 -2.89
N GLU A 21 7.00 -7.69 -1.78
CA GLU A 21 6.00 -8.76 -1.79
C GLU A 21 4.57 -8.27 -1.63
N LEU A 22 4.33 -6.97 -1.71
CA LEU A 22 2.99 -6.44 -1.60
C LEU A 22 2.21 -6.62 -2.89
N GLU A 23 0.96 -7.01 -2.74
CA GLU A 23 0.03 -7.08 -3.85
C GLU A 23 -0.68 -5.74 -4.01
N LEU A 24 -0.79 -5.28 -5.26
CA LEU A 24 -1.51 -4.06 -5.59
C LEU A 24 -2.88 -4.41 -6.15
N ALA A 25 -3.91 -3.82 -5.60
CA ALA A 25 -5.27 -3.97 -6.10
C ALA A 25 -5.90 -2.59 -6.19
N GLN A 26 -6.71 -2.39 -7.23
CA GLN A 26 -7.42 -1.14 -7.39
C GLN A 26 -8.83 -1.26 -6.88
N ALA A 27 -9.32 -0.19 -6.26
CA ALA A 27 -10.66 -0.17 -5.67
C ALA A 27 -11.23 1.24 -5.78
N ALA A 28 -12.48 1.39 -5.36
CA ALA A 28 -13.12 2.69 -5.25
C ALA A 28 -13.08 3.13 -3.80
N GLY A 29 -12.74 4.40 -3.57
CA GLY A 29 -12.81 4.99 -2.25
C GLY A 29 -14.22 5.30 -1.82
N VAL A 30 -14.36 5.90 -0.64
CA VAL A 30 -15.66 6.20 -0.03
C VAL A 30 -16.49 7.12 -0.92
N ASP A 31 -15.82 8.02 -1.62
CA ASP A 31 -16.46 9.00 -2.50
C ASP A 31 -16.49 8.55 -3.96
N GLY A 32 -16.12 7.30 -4.24
CA GLY A 32 -16.06 6.77 -5.58
C GLY A 32 -14.78 7.05 -6.34
N SER A 33 -13.85 7.81 -5.75
CA SER A 33 -12.56 8.10 -6.38
C SER A 33 -11.70 6.84 -6.41
N PRO A 34 -10.81 6.69 -7.42
CA PRO A 34 -9.95 5.51 -7.48
C PRO A 34 -8.93 5.53 -6.34
N VAL A 35 -8.71 4.36 -5.76
CA VAL A 35 -7.67 4.15 -4.75
C VAL A 35 -6.90 2.88 -5.09
N THR A 36 -5.68 2.78 -4.58
CA THR A 36 -4.88 1.57 -4.70
C THR A 36 -4.65 1.01 -3.31
N VAL A 37 -4.85 -0.30 -3.17
CA VAL A 37 -4.66 -1.02 -1.92
C VAL A 37 -3.46 -1.94 -2.07
N LEU A 38 -2.48 -1.76 -1.19
CA LEU A 38 -1.30 -2.61 -1.14
C LEU A 38 -1.44 -3.52 0.07
N THR A 39 -1.38 -4.83 -0.14
CA THR A 39 -1.56 -5.81 0.92
C THR A 39 -0.43 -6.82 0.88
N GLY A 40 0.10 -7.17 2.04
CA GLY A 40 1.11 -8.20 2.11
C GLY A 40 1.75 -8.31 3.47
N ARG A 41 2.67 -9.26 3.59
CA ARG A 41 3.42 -9.48 4.81
C ARG A 41 4.65 -8.62 4.85
N LEU A 42 4.87 -7.98 5.98
CA LEU A 42 6.10 -7.27 6.25
C LEU A 42 6.69 -7.80 7.56
N PRO A 43 8.00 -8.02 7.61
CA PRO A 43 8.63 -8.65 8.78
C PRO A 43 8.64 -7.76 10.01
N ASP A 44 8.69 -6.44 9.82
CA ASP A 44 8.81 -5.50 10.94
C ASP A 44 8.38 -4.09 10.53
N GLN A 45 8.46 -3.18 11.48
CA GLN A 45 8.09 -1.77 11.25
C GLN A 45 9.06 -1.06 10.31
N ALA A 46 10.32 -1.48 10.29
CA ALA A 46 11.29 -0.88 9.39
C ALA A 46 10.94 -1.14 7.92
N ALA A 47 10.46 -2.35 7.62
CA ALA A 47 10.00 -2.68 6.28
C ALA A 47 8.79 -1.83 5.88
N LEU A 48 7.84 -1.65 6.80
CA LEU A 48 6.67 -0.78 6.57
C LEU A 48 7.11 0.65 6.29
N ARG A 49 8.03 1.16 7.08
CA ARG A 49 8.56 2.51 6.90
C ARG A 49 9.18 2.69 5.51
N GLY A 50 9.92 1.68 5.05
CA GLY A 50 10.52 1.71 3.72
C GLY A 50 9.47 1.81 2.62
N ILE A 51 8.38 1.05 2.76
CA ILE A 51 7.28 1.09 1.80
C ILE A 51 6.61 2.46 1.81
N LEU A 52 6.32 2.99 2.99
CA LEU A 52 5.68 4.31 3.11
C LEU A 52 6.57 5.41 2.51
N THR A 53 7.86 5.34 2.73
CA THR A 53 8.81 6.29 2.15
C THR A 53 8.76 6.26 0.63
N ARG A 54 8.70 5.08 0.03
CA ARG A 54 8.60 4.93 -1.41
C ARG A 54 7.30 5.52 -1.96
N LEU A 55 6.19 5.30 -1.25
CA LEU A 55 4.90 5.87 -1.64
C LEU A 55 4.95 7.39 -1.64
N TRP A 56 5.56 7.98 -0.62
CA TRP A 56 5.70 9.43 -0.54
C TRP A 56 6.66 9.96 -1.60
N ASP A 57 7.72 9.23 -1.94
CA ASP A 57 8.64 9.60 -3.01
C ASP A 57 7.94 9.63 -4.37
N LEU A 58 6.91 8.80 -4.54
CA LEU A 58 6.06 8.80 -5.73
C LEU A 58 4.99 9.88 -5.68
N ASN A 59 4.98 10.68 -4.63
CA ASN A 59 4.01 11.74 -4.42
C ASN A 59 2.57 11.23 -4.29
N LEU A 60 2.41 10.04 -3.73
CA LEU A 60 1.10 9.45 -3.50
C LEU A 60 0.56 9.89 -2.14
N THR A 61 -0.74 10.10 -2.09
CA THR A 61 -1.41 10.51 -0.85
C THR A 61 -1.85 9.28 -0.07
N LEU A 62 -1.32 9.12 1.13
CA LEU A 62 -1.66 8.02 2.01
C LEU A 62 -3.04 8.26 2.63
N ILE A 63 -3.92 7.28 2.53
CA ILE A 63 -5.26 7.34 3.13
C ILE A 63 -5.27 6.58 4.45
N SER A 64 -4.78 5.34 4.46
CA SER A 64 -4.80 4.53 5.67
C SER A 64 -3.72 3.46 5.66
N VAL A 65 -3.33 3.04 6.84
CA VAL A 65 -2.46 1.90 7.07
C VAL A 65 -3.12 1.07 8.16
N THR A 66 -3.39 -0.19 7.87
CA THR A 66 -4.01 -1.11 8.81
C THR A 66 -3.12 -2.33 8.97
N ARG A 67 -2.89 -2.72 10.21
CA ARG A 67 -2.17 -3.94 10.53
C ARG A 67 -3.17 -5.01 10.93
N LYS A 68 -3.01 -6.20 10.35
CA LYS A 68 -3.85 -7.35 10.71
C LYS A 68 -2.98 -8.41 11.35
N PRO A 69 -3.45 -9.08 12.40
CA PRO A 69 -2.71 -10.19 12.97
C PRO A 69 -2.63 -11.34 11.97
N ASN A 70 -1.56 -12.12 12.03
CA ASN A 70 -1.48 -13.36 11.26
C ASN A 70 -2.54 -14.33 11.78
N PRO A 71 -3.27 -14.99 10.86
CA PRO A 71 -4.20 -16.04 11.28
C PRO A 71 -3.48 -17.23 11.90
#